data_3053937d8bf8f556750a1013fa1598f1
#
_entry.id   3053937d8bf8f556750a1013fa1598f1
#
_cell.length_a   1.000
_cell.length_b   1.000
_cell.length_c   1.000
_cell.angle_alpha   90.00
_cell.angle_beta   90.00
_cell.angle_gamma   90.00
#
_symmetry.space_group_name_H-M   'P 1'
#
loop_
_entity.id
_entity.type
_entity.pdbx_description
1 polymer ?
#
loop_
_entity_poly.entity_id
_entity_poly.type
_entity_poly.pdbx_seq_one_letter_code
_entity_poly.pdbx_strand_id
1 'polypeptide(L)'
;LQVDYKEQYAAAGRFPGGFTKREGKSGDNEILTSRLVDRVLRPLFPSNYHAEVYVQIMLLSADGVDQPDALAGFAASAAMACSDIPFECPISEVRVARINGEYVINPTFEQMKDADMDIMVGATEENIMMVEGEMNEVSEAEMLDAIKFAHDAIKIHCKAALTSRHKLDRKSVV
;
A
#
# COMPACT_ATOMS: atom_id res chain seq x y z
N LEU A 1 13.80 -7.58 -7.03
CA LEU A 1 13.04 -6.90 -5.99
C LEU A 1 12.55 -7.91 -4.97
N GLN A 2 12.73 -7.61 -3.71
CA GLN A 2 12.14 -8.33 -2.59
C GLN A 2 11.46 -7.29 -1.69
N VAL A 3 10.21 -7.54 -1.31
CA VAL A 3 9.44 -6.68 -0.41
C VAL A 3 9.11 -7.47 0.86
N ASP A 4 9.34 -6.85 2.00
CA ASP A 4 9.01 -7.39 3.32
C ASP A 4 8.22 -6.34 4.11
N TYR A 5 7.03 -6.72 4.57
CA TYR A 5 6.19 -5.89 5.43
C TYR A 5 6.07 -6.56 6.80
N LYS A 6 6.27 -5.79 7.86
CA LYS A 6 6.18 -6.26 9.24
C LYS A 6 5.41 -5.32 10.13
N GLU A 7 4.53 -5.90 10.93
CA GLU A 7 3.85 -5.22 12.03
C GLU A 7 4.55 -5.57 13.35
N GLN A 8 5.17 -4.57 13.97
CA GLN A 8 5.78 -4.78 15.28
C GLN A 8 4.67 -4.96 16.33
N TYR A 9 4.79 -5.95 17.20
CA TYR A 9 3.83 -6.15 18.30
C TYR A 9 3.66 -4.91 19.15
N ALA A 10 4.74 -4.16 19.37
CA ALA A 10 4.74 -2.92 20.11
C ALA A 10 3.97 -1.78 19.38
N ALA A 11 3.81 -1.83 18.07
CA ALA A 11 3.09 -0.82 17.30
C ALA A 11 1.63 -0.67 17.75
N ALA A 12 0.98 -1.80 18.08
CA ALA A 12 -0.39 -1.84 18.58
C ALA A 12 -0.46 -1.98 20.13
N GLY A 13 0.61 -1.64 20.85
CA GLY A 13 0.67 -1.75 22.30
C GLY A 13 0.64 -3.18 22.84
N ARG A 14 1.03 -4.16 22.02
CA ARG A 14 1.01 -5.59 22.40
C ARG A 14 2.41 -6.06 22.78
N PHE A 15 2.47 -6.95 23.78
CA PHE A 15 3.72 -7.66 24.12
C PHE A 15 3.90 -8.89 23.22
N PRO A 16 5.12 -9.11 22.68
CA PRO A 16 5.45 -10.42 22.13
C PRO A 16 5.40 -11.45 23.26
N GLY A 17 4.52 -12.43 23.16
CA GLY A 17 4.31 -13.36 24.25
C GLY A 17 3.90 -14.75 23.80
N GLY A 18 4.42 -15.76 24.49
CA GLY A 18 4.11 -17.17 24.30
C GLY A 18 5.02 -17.88 23.29
N PHE A 19 5.19 -19.19 23.50
CA PHE A 19 6.07 -20.05 22.71
C PHE A 19 5.71 -20.07 21.21
N THR A 20 4.44 -19.82 20.87
CA THR A 20 3.93 -19.84 19.50
C THR A 20 3.92 -18.45 18.81
N LYS A 21 4.07 -17.37 19.57
CA LYS A 21 4.09 -15.99 19.03
C LYS A 21 5.50 -15.45 19.02
N ARG A 22 6.31 -15.96 18.11
CA ARG A 22 7.68 -15.47 17.93
C ARG A 22 7.69 -14.27 17.00
N GLU A 23 8.30 -13.16 17.42
CA GLU A 23 8.73 -12.12 16.50
C GLU A 23 9.67 -12.73 15.47
N GLY A 24 9.44 -12.45 14.21
CA GLY A 24 10.27 -12.96 13.12
C GLY A 24 9.58 -13.92 12.15
N LYS A 25 8.45 -14.54 12.55
CA LYS A 25 7.61 -15.27 11.60
C LYS A 25 6.48 -14.31 11.15
N SER A 26 6.45 -14.00 9.86
CA SER A 26 5.40 -13.16 9.29
C SER A 26 4.03 -13.83 9.40
N GLY A 27 3.03 -13.05 9.78
CA GLY A 27 1.63 -13.46 9.74
C GLY A 27 1.09 -13.47 8.30
N ASP A 28 -0.09 -14.07 8.11
CA ASP A 28 -0.70 -14.18 6.78
C ASP A 28 -1.00 -12.80 6.17
N ASN A 29 -1.47 -11.84 6.98
CA ASN A 29 -1.71 -10.46 6.53
C ASN A 29 -0.41 -9.75 6.13
N GLU A 30 0.68 -9.97 6.88
CA GLU A 30 1.98 -9.39 6.54
C GLU A 30 2.50 -9.92 5.20
N ILE A 31 2.33 -11.22 4.97
CA ILE A 31 2.71 -11.87 3.70
C ILE A 31 1.85 -11.33 2.56
N LEU A 32 0.55 -11.21 2.77
CA LEU A 32 -0.37 -10.68 1.75
C LEU A 32 0.00 -9.24 1.38
N THR A 33 0.17 -8.36 2.36
CA THR A 33 0.56 -6.96 2.14
C THR A 33 1.90 -6.86 1.42
N SER A 34 2.90 -7.66 1.79
CA SER A 34 4.19 -7.72 1.08
C SER A 34 4.01 -8.06 -0.39
N ARG A 35 3.14 -9.02 -0.70
CA ARG A 35 2.86 -9.46 -2.08
C ARG A 35 2.11 -8.41 -2.89
N LEU A 36 1.18 -7.68 -2.27
CA LEU A 36 0.45 -6.60 -2.93
C LEU A 36 1.42 -5.50 -3.36
N VAL A 37 2.25 -5.02 -2.43
CA VAL A 37 3.26 -4.00 -2.71
C VAL A 37 4.28 -4.48 -3.77
N ASP A 38 4.75 -5.72 -3.69
CA ASP A 38 5.67 -6.28 -4.70
C ASP A 38 5.05 -6.28 -6.10
N ARG A 39 3.77 -6.65 -6.22
CA ARG A 39 3.06 -6.71 -7.51
C ARG A 39 2.90 -5.34 -8.16
N VAL A 40 2.74 -4.29 -7.38
CA VAL A 40 2.62 -2.93 -7.89
C VAL A 40 3.97 -2.32 -8.24
N LEU A 41 5.01 -2.58 -7.44
CA LEU A 41 6.35 -2.02 -7.64
C LEU A 41 7.14 -2.72 -8.76
N ARG A 42 7.04 -4.04 -8.84
CA ARG A 42 7.89 -4.84 -9.72
C ARG A 42 7.85 -4.45 -11.20
N PRO A 43 6.69 -4.17 -11.81
CA PRO A 43 6.62 -3.80 -13.23
C PRO A 43 7.25 -2.45 -13.56
N LEU A 44 7.53 -1.61 -12.58
CA LEU A 44 8.06 -0.26 -12.78
C LEU A 44 9.59 -0.20 -12.81
N PHE A 45 10.25 -1.33 -12.60
CA PHE A 45 11.70 -1.41 -12.76
C PHE A 45 12.08 -1.61 -14.23
N PRO A 46 13.12 -0.92 -14.72
CA PRO A 46 13.61 -1.15 -16.06
C PRO A 46 14.04 -2.60 -16.27
N SER A 47 13.76 -3.17 -17.43
CA SER A 47 14.07 -4.58 -17.76
C SER A 47 15.58 -4.91 -17.73
N ASN A 48 16.43 -3.90 -17.88
CA ASN A 48 17.90 -4.00 -17.83
C ASN A 48 18.48 -3.74 -16.43
N TYR A 49 17.64 -3.53 -15.42
CA TYR A 49 18.10 -3.33 -14.04
C TYR A 49 18.24 -4.66 -13.32
N HIS A 50 19.48 -5.07 -13.04
CA HIS A 50 19.82 -6.37 -12.46
C HIS A 50 20.31 -6.32 -11.03
N ALA A 51 20.37 -5.11 -10.42
CA ALA A 51 20.73 -5.00 -9.01
C ALA A 51 19.64 -5.54 -8.09
N GLU A 52 20.04 -6.11 -6.98
CA GLU A 52 19.10 -6.53 -5.94
C GLU A 52 18.54 -5.32 -5.21
N VAL A 53 17.22 -5.23 -5.12
CA VAL A 53 16.49 -4.23 -4.35
C VAL A 53 15.72 -4.91 -3.24
N TYR A 54 15.94 -4.45 -2.02
CA TYR A 54 15.23 -4.91 -0.85
C TYR A 54 14.44 -3.75 -0.23
N VAL A 55 13.11 -3.88 -0.22
CA VAL A 55 12.20 -2.90 0.37
C VAL A 55 11.64 -3.46 1.67
N GLN A 56 12.00 -2.85 2.78
CA GLN A 56 11.52 -3.23 4.10
C GLN A 56 10.57 -2.16 4.63
N ILE A 57 9.34 -2.57 4.92
CA ILE A 57 8.27 -1.73 5.44
C ILE A 57 7.96 -2.18 6.85
N MET A 58 8.04 -1.26 7.81
CA MET A 58 7.77 -1.58 9.22
C MET A 58 6.68 -0.67 9.78
N LEU A 59 5.62 -1.28 10.29
CA LEU A 59 4.61 -0.59 11.07
C LEU A 59 5.16 -0.33 12.48
N LEU A 60 5.37 0.94 12.81
CA LEU A 60 5.95 1.37 14.09
C LEU A 60 4.90 1.79 15.11
N SER A 61 3.74 2.25 14.66
CA SER A 61 2.62 2.68 15.52
C SER A 61 1.30 2.53 14.80
N ALA A 62 0.28 2.07 15.50
CA ALA A 62 -1.09 1.96 15.02
C ALA A 62 -2.06 2.22 16.18
N ASP A 63 -3.19 2.82 15.89
CA ASP A 63 -4.26 3.08 16.85
C ASP A 63 -5.24 1.92 17.03
N GLY A 64 -5.15 0.92 16.13
CA GLY A 64 -6.06 -0.23 16.10
C GLY A 64 -7.44 0.08 15.48
N VAL A 65 -7.61 1.26 14.89
CA VAL A 65 -8.84 1.68 14.19
C VAL A 65 -8.63 1.65 12.69
N ASP A 66 -7.57 2.29 12.21
CA ASP A 66 -7.24 2.37 10.80
C ASP A 66 -6.45 1.13 10.32
N GLN A 67 -6.65 0.76 9.07
CA GLN A 67 -5.94 -0.36 8.43
C GLN A 67 -4.59 0.12 7.88
N PRO A 68 -3.44 -0.43 8.36
CA PRO A 68 -2.12 0.06 7.98
C PRO A 68 -1.64 -0.43 6.62
N ASP A 69 -2.21 -1.49 6.09
CA ASP A 69 -1.78 -2.17 4.86
C ASP A 69 -1.89 -1.27 3.62
N ALA A 70 -2.95 -0.47 3.51
CA ALA A 70 -3.14 0.47 2.41
C ALA A 70 -2.05 1.56 2.34
N LEU A 71 -1.37 1.85 3.46
CA LEU A 71 -0.29 2.83 3.50
C LEU A 71 1.07 2.23 3.13
N ALA A 72 1.19 0.90 3.11
CA ALA A 72 2.45 0.21 2.87
C ALA A 72 3.02 0.53 1.48
N GLY A 73 2.19 0.48 0.44
CA GLY A 73 2.59 0.80 -0.94
C GLY A 73 3.03 2.26 -1.08
N PHE A 74 2.29 3.18 -0.47
CA PHE A 74 2.67 4.60 -0.49
C PHE A 74 3.99 4.86 0.23
N ALA A 75 4.22 4.24 1.39
CA ALA A 75 5.47 4.38 2.14
C ALA A 75 6.67 3.84 1.35
N ALA A 76 6.54 2.65 0.74
CA ALA A 76 7.56 2.07 -0.12
C ALA A 76 7.87 2.97 -1.33
N SER A 77 6.85 3.47 -2.00
CA SER A 77 6.97 4.37 -3.14
C SER A 77 7.66 5.69 -2.78
N ALA A 78 7.29 6.28 -1.64
CA ALA A 78 7.92 7.51 -1.16
C ALA A 78 9.41 7.31 -0.85
N ALA A 79 9.78 6.20 -0.22
CA ALA A 79 11.17 5.86 0.04
C ALA A 79 11.97 5.68 -1.24
N MET A 80 11.41 4.97 -2.22
CA MET A 80 12.05 4.76 -3.53
C MET A 80 12.18 6.05 -4.32
N ALA A 81 11.16 6.91 -4.30
CA ALA A 81 11.20 8.22 -4.96
C ALA A 81 12.29 9.15 -4.40
N CYS A 82 12.69 8.94 -3.14
CA CYS A 82 13.75 9.69 -2.47
C CYS A 82 15.14 9.03 -2.57
N SER A 83 15.23 7.86 -3.20
CA SER A 83 16.46 7.10 -3.41
C SER A 83 17.06 7.36 -4.79
N ASP A 84 18.26 6.83 -5.04
CA ASP A 84 18.92 6.82 -6.34
C ASP A 84 18.57 5.58 -7.21
N ILE A 85 17.64 4.75 -6.72
CA ILE A 85 17.16 3.58 -7.46
C ILE A 85 16.37 4.07 -8.70
N PRO A 86 16.63 3.51 -9.89
CA PRO A 86 15.89 3.87 -11.10
C PRO A 86 14.46 3.37 -11.02
N PHE A 87 13.58 4.26 -10.63
CA PHE A 87 12.16 4.04 -10.43
C PHE A 87 11.39 5.05 -11.26
N GLU A 88 10.63 4.59 -12.23
CA GLU A 88 10.06 5.46 -13.27
C GLU A 88 9.07 6.48 -12.72
N CYS A 89 8.14 6.06 -11.89
CA CYS A 89 7.12 6.93 -11.33
C CYS A 89 6.63 6.44 -9.96
N PRO A 90 6.20 7.36 -9.08
CA PRO A 90 5.59 6.99 -7.82
C PRO A 90 4.31 6.21 -8.03
N ILE A 91 4.06 5.30 -7.10
CA ILE A 91 2.80 4.57 -6.98
C ILE A 91 2.13 4.88 -5.64
N SER A 92 0.88 4.52 -5.52
CA SER A 92 0.23 4.31 -4.23
C SER A 92 -0.77 3.19 -4.31
N GLU A 93 -1.14 2.70 -3.16
CA GLU A 93 -2.23 1.76 -2.96
C GLU A 93 -3.29 2.41 -2.10
N VAL A 94 -4.54 2.11 -2.38
CA VAL A 94 -5.67 2.46 -1.52
C VAL A 94 -6.63 1.29 -1.45
N ARG A 95 -7.22 1.11 -0.28
CA ARG A 95 -8.34 0.20 -0.09
C ARG A 95 -9.64 0.95 -0.32
N VAL A 96 -10.54 0.37 -1.10
CA VAL A 96 -11.89 0.89 -1.31
C VAL A 96 -12.89 -0.13 -0.81
N ALA A 97 -13.74 0.29 0.10
CA ALA A 97 -14.92 -0.47 0.50
C ALA A 97 -16.17 0.20 -0.03
N ARG A 98 -17.21 -0.62 -0.31
CA ARG A 98 -18.56 -0.11 -0.52
C ARG A 98 -19.42 -0.45 0.69
N ILE A 99 -19.99 0.58 1.31
CA ILE A 99 -20.79 0.48 2.52
C ILE A 99 -22.10 1.19 2.28
N ASN A 100 -23.21 0.48 2.38
CA ASN A 100 -24.55 1.02 2.10
C ASN A 100 -24.66 1.73 0.72
N GLY A 101 -23.91 1.24 -0.29
CA GLY A 101 -23.91 1.80 -1.63
C GLY A 101 -22.96 2.99 -1.84
N GLU A 102 -22.22 3.43 -0.82
CA GLU A 102 -21.25 4.52 -0.90
C GLU A 102 -19.81 3.98 -0.87
N TYR A 103 -18.91 4.57 -1.68
CA TYR A 103 -17.50 4.21 -1.69
C TYR A 103 -16.72 4.97 -0.61
N VAL A 104 -15.91 4.25 0.14
CA VAL A 104 -15.06 4.79 1.21
C VAL A 104 -13.61 4.40 0.92
N ILE A 105 -12.69 5.39 0.97
CA ILE A 105 -11.25 5.16 0.85
C ILE A 105 -10.69 4.83 2.23
N ASN A 106 -9.88 3.77 2.29
CA ASN A 106 -9.19 3.33 3.51
C ASN A 106 -10.13 3.22 4.71
N PRO A 107 -11.18 2.37 4.61
CA PRO A 107 -12.16 2.22 5.67
C PRO A 107 -11.51 1.70 6.95
N THR A 108 -12.09 2.04 8.10
CA THR A 108 -11.68 1.50 9.38
C THR A 108 -12.07 0.02 9.53
N PHE A 109 -11.48 -0.69 10.50
CA PHE A 109 -11.87 -2.08 10.81
C PHE A 109 -13.35 -2.24 11.16
N GLU A 110 -13.96 -1.23 11.78
CA GLU A 110 -15.40 -1.25 12.09
C GLU A 110 -16.25 -1.10 10.82
N GLN A 111 -15.89 -0.18 9.94
CA GLN A 111 -16.60 0.06 8.69
C GLN A 111 -16.56 -1.13 7.75
N MET A 112 -15.47 -1.90 7.78
CA MET A 112 -15.32 -3.10 6.96
C MET A 112 -16.32 -4.20 7.27
N LYS A 113 -16.90 -4.22 8.47
CA LYS A 113 -17.89 -5.26 8.84
C LYS A 113 -19.19 -5.19 8.02
N ASP A 114 -19.54 -3.99 7.56
CA ASP A 114 -20.77 -3.71 6.80
C ASP A 114 -20.49 -3.56 5.29
N ALA A 115 -19.25 -3.82 4.85
CA ALA A 115 -18.86 -3.70 3.46
C ALA A 115 -19.32 -4.89 2.62
N ASP A 116 -19.89 -4.62 1.45
CA ASP A 116 -20.24 -5.62 0.43
C ASP A 116 -19.18 -5.71 -0.69
N MET A 117 -18.22 -4.79 -0.72
CA MET A 117 -17.07 -4.77 -1.59
C MET A 117 -15.85 -4.34 -0.77
N ASP A 118 -14.74 -5.06 -0.93
CA ASP A 118 -13.41 -4.73 -0.41
C ASP A 118 -12.39 -4.96 -1.52
N ILE A 119 -11.84 -3.89 -2.05
CA ILE A 119 -10.81 -3.97 -3.09
C ILE A 119 -9.59 -3.13 -2.72
N MET A 120 -8.41 -3.69 -2.95
CA MET A 120 -7.14 -2.97 -2.94
C MET A 120 -6.75 -2.61 -4.37
N VAL A 121 -6.54 -1.33 -4.62
CA VAL A 121 -6.12 -0.82 -5.92
C VAL A 121 -4.75 -0.19 -5.80
N GLY A 122 -3.82 -0.65 -6.64
CA GLY A 122 -2.49 -0.07 -6.76
C GLY A 122 -2.30 0.55 -8.14
N ALA A 123 -1.86 1.80 -8.18
CA ALA A 123 -1.73 2.54 -9.43
C ALA A 123 -0.61 3.57 -9.39
N THR A 124 -0.20 4.00 -10.58
CA THR A 124 0.57 5.23 -10.83
C THR A 124 -0.39 6.40 -11.05
N GLU A 125 0.12 7.58 -11.38
CA GLU A 125 -0.74 8.71 -11.77
C GLU A 125 -1.55 8.41 -13.05
N GLU A 126 -0.99 7.63 -13.97
CA GLU A 126 -1.59 7.37 -15.28
C GLU A 126 -2.23 5.99 -15.42
N ASN A 127 -1.65 4.96 -14.79
CA ASN A 127 -1.97 3.57 -15.05
C ASN A 127 -2.35 2.82 -13.78
N ILE A 128 -3.41 2.00 -13.88
CA ILE A 128 -3.77 1.04 -12.84
C ILE A 128 -2.89 -0.19 -13.02
N MET A 129 -2.17 -0.58 -11.96
CA MET A 129 -1.18 -1.64 -11.98
C MET A 129 -1.71 -2.93 -11.35
N MET A 130 -2.57 -2.82 -10.35
CA MET A 130 -3.08 -3.96 -9.60
C MET A 130 -4.46 -3.66 -9.04
N VAL A 131 -5.34 -4.65 -9.13
CA VAL A 131 -6.62 -4.69 -8.43
C VAL A 131 -6.75 -6.08 -7.82
N GLU A 132 -7.03 -6.14 -6.54
CA GLU A 132 -7.27 -7.39 -5.81
C GLU A 132 -8.31 -7.14 -4.73
N GLY A 133 -9.19 -8.11 -4.49
CA GLY A 133 -10.18 -7.97 -3.44
C GLY A 133 -11.29 -9.00 -3.55
N GLU A 134 -12.29 -8.82 -2.74
CA GLU A 134 -13.49 -9.66 -2.70
C GLU A 134 -14.76 -8.81 -2.69
N MET A 135 -15.84 -9.36 -3.21
CA MET A 135 -17.10 -8.66 -3.29
C MET A 135 -18.29 -9.62 -3.33
N ASN A 136 -19.41 -9.17 -2.81
CA ASN A 136 -20.66 -9.91 -2.77
C ASN A 136 -21.55 -9.52 -3.97
N GLU A 137 -21.41 -10.25 -5.09
CA GLU A 137 -22.27 -10.12 -6.29
C GLU A 137 -22.45 -8.67 -6.79
N VAL A 138 -21.35 -7.92 -6.86
CA VAL A 138 -21.33 -6.55 -7.36
C VAL A 138 -21.26 -6.56 -8.88
N SER A 139 -21.95 -5.60 -9.53
CA SER A 139 -21.92 -5.47 -10.98
C SER A 139 -20.57 -4.97 -11.50
N GLU A 140 -20.23 -5.31 -12.75
CA GLU A 140 -19.01 -4.83 -13.41
C GLU A 140 -18.95 -3.30 -13.49
N ALA A 141 -20.09 -2.63 -13.67
CA ALA A 141 -20.15 -1.16 -13.73
C ALA A 141 -19.77 -0.54 -12.37
N GLU A 142 -20.30 -1.07 -11.28
CA GLU A 142 -19.97 -0.61 -9.92
C GLU A 142 -18.50 -0.87 -9.58
N MET A 143 -17.96 -2.02 -10.00
CA MET A 143 -16.54 -2.32 -9.83
C MET A 143 -15.65 -1.32 -10.58
N LEU A 144 -15.99 -0.98 -11.82
CA LEU A 144 -15.25 0.02 -12.60
C LEU A 144 -15.31 1.40 -11.95
N ASP A 145 -16.44 1.78 -11.39
CA ASP A 145 -16.58 3.07 -10.70
C ASP A 145 -15.77 3.10 -9.39
N ALA A 146 -15.73 2.00 -8.63
CA ALA A 146 -14.86 1.87 -7.47
C ALA A 146 -13.37 2.00 -7.82
N ILE A 147 -12.93 1.37 -8.92
CA ILE A 147 -11.55 1.47 -9.40
C ILE A 147 -11.19 2.91 -9.82
N LYS A 148 -12.09 3.62 -10.51
CA LYS A 148 -11.89 5.03 -10.85
C LYS A 148 -11.80 5.90 -9.61
N PHE A 149 -12.68 5.67 -8.64
CA PHE A 149 -12.69 6.38 -7.36
C PHE A 149 -11.36 6.18 -6.61
N ALA A 150 -10.86 4.94 -6.56
CA ALA A 150 -9.54 4.63 -6.01
C ALA A 150 -8.41 5.38 -6.75
N HIS A 151 -8.43 5.36 -8.08
CA HIS A 151 -7.39 5.98 -8.90
C HIS A 151 -7.31 7.49 -8.68
N ASP A 152 -8.42 8.18 -8.49
CA ASP A 152 -8.43 9.61 -8.21
C ASP A 152 -7.79 9.95 -6.86
N ALA A 153 -7.98 9.11 -5.84
CA ALA A 153 -7.28 9.23 -4.57
C ALA A 153 -5.76 8.95 -4.72
N ILE A 154 -5.39 7.92 -5.48
CA ILE A 154 -3.99 7.56 -5.73
C ILE A 154 -3.22 8.68 -6.41
N LYS A 155 -3.82 9.39 -7.37
CA LYS A 155 -3.19 10.55 -8.03
C LYS A 155 -2.75 11.62 -7.03
N ILE A 156 -3.52 11.85 -5.98
CA ILE A 156 -3.17 12.81 -4.91
C ILE A 156 -1.92 12.31 -4.16
N HIS A 157 -1.86 11.01 -3.83
CA HIS A 157 -0.71 10.41 -3.16
C HIS A 157 0.56 10.48 -4.02
N CYS A 158 0.47 10.17 -5.32
CA CYS A 158 1.61 10.23 -6.24
C CYS A 158 2.18 11.65 -6.31
N LYS A 159 1.33 12.68 -6.39
CA LYS A 159 1.76 14.09 -6.37
C LYS A 159 2.44 14.47 -5.05
N ALA A 160 1.96 13.96 -3.93
CA ALA A 160 2.57 14.19 -2.63
C ALA A 160 3.98 13.55 -2.55
N ALA A 161 4.15 12.33 -3.06
CA ALA A 161 5.45 11.66 -3.13
C ALA A 161 6.47 12.44 -3.98
N LEU A 162 6.07 12.92 -5.17
CA LEU A 162 6.92 13.77 -6.03
C LEU A 162 7.30 15.09 -5.36
N THR A 163 6.37 15.72 -4.64
CA THR A 163 6.66 16.95 -3.90
C THR A 163 7.70 16.72 -2.81
N SER A 164 7.66 15.57 -2.15
CA SER A 164 8.64 15.19 -1.13
C SER A 164 10.03 14.97 -1.73
N ARG A 165 10.13 14.31 -2.88
CA ARG A 165 11.37 14.16 -3.64
C ARG A 165 12.00 15.52 -3.95
N HIS A 166 11.24 16.44 -4.53
CA HIS A 166 11.76 17.77 -4.88
C HIS A 166 12.25 18.58 -3.68
N LYS A 167 11.68 18.37 -2.50
CA LYS A 167 12.14 19.02 -1.26
C LYS A 167 13.47 18.45 -0.79
N LEU A 168 13.72 17.16 -0.99
CA LEU A 168 14.96 16.49 -0.62
C LEU A 168 16.09 16.84 -1.60
N ASP A 169 15.83 16.82 -2.90
CA ASP A 169 16.82 17.20 -3.92
C ASP A 169 17.35 18.62 -3.72
N ARG A 170 16.54 19.55 -3.23
CA ARG A 170 16.97 20.91 -2.89
C ARG A 170 17.89 20.99 -1.68
N LYS A 171 17.92 19.99 -0.80
CA LYS A 171 18.81 19.94 0.37
C LYS A 171 20.16 19.30 0.07
N SER A 172 20.27 18.55 -1.00
CA SER A 172 21.53 17.90 -1.43
C SER A 172 22.44 18.81 -2.28
N VAL A 173 22.04 20.04 -2.53
CA VAL A 173 22.77 21.05 -3.34
C VAL A 173 23.33 22.20 -2.47
N VAL A 174 23.73 21.88 -1.24
CA VAL A 174 24.45 22.84 -0.38
C VAL A 174 25.78 22.26 0.02
#